data_6cad6e69c1ab28c2e8e469c5f6357cd1
#
_entry.id   6cad6e69c1ab28c2e8e469c5f6357cd1
#
_cell.length_a   1.000
_cell.length_b   1.000
_cell.length_c   1.000
_cell.angle_alpha   90.00
_cell.angle_beta   90.00
_cell.angle_gamma   90.00
#
_symmetry.space_group_name_H-M   'P 1'
#
loop_
_entity.id
_entity.type
_entity.pdbx_description
1 polymer ?
#
loop_
_entity_poly.entity_id
_entity_poly.type
_entity_poly.pdbx_seq_one_letter_code
_entity_poly.pdbx_strand_id
1 'polypeptide(L)'
;MQVPASSGLARWPVSRWLLDIGSDVPAPIRVALMGSMYGSLFIYFGAVLNTMIVASVLALRVGSPFLYVWAGLEIALAGLRLVVLISCRRASANGAEGPVDVYILLSLLWGGGIGLGSFVATASGDMIAALVACVSSTAMLGGLAFRYFPAPRLASAMLAISTLPGALACVLTGEPLLILVALQAPLYVVIMTRAAWWMNRVMVKALCAERDNAHRAQHDSLTGLLNRTGLAEAMAGAEAGSKLGCLFLDLDGFKRVNDTMGHAAGDELLAMVAARLREAMQPGDIVARIGGDEFLLVAPMVSRDHARMRGEAMIASVAGLPYVIGSHGVLIGASVGAALQRAGGGLEGLIVAADEALYRAKSSDRCQCVVAEDHDDESTLWLPELLEAPTIARAAAKG
;
A
#
# COMPACT_ATOMS: atom_id res chain seq x y z
N MET A 1 1.14 1.64 12.46
CA MET A 1 2.56 2.04 12.41
C MET A 1 2.70 3.18 11.40
N GLN A 2 2.79 4.42 11.86
CA GLN A 2 2.94 5.59 11.00
C GLN A 2 4.37 5.58 10.43
N VAL A 3 4.49 5.28 9.13
CA VAL A 3 5.76 5.46 8.41
C VAL A 3 6.01 6.96 8.29
N PRO A 4 7.12 7.50 8.81
CA PRO A 4 7.40 8.93 8.70
C PRO A 4 7.47 9.33 7.23
N ALA A 5 6.72 10.35 6.86
CA ALA A 5 6.50 10.82 5.48
C ALA A 5 7.77 11.34 4.76
N SER A 6 8.93 11.35 5.41
CA SER A 6 10.20 11.87 4.88
C SER A 6 11.36 10.87 4.91
N SER A 7 11.20 9.68 5.48
CA SER A 7 12.28 8.70 5.63
C SER A 7 12.39 7.83 4.39
N GLY A 8 13.50 7.94 3.65
CA GLY A 8 13.89 7.02 2.59
C GLY A 8 13.97 7.58 1.18
N LEU A 9 13.77 8.86 0.97
CA LEU A 9 13.95 9.50 -0.33
C LEU A 9 15.38 10.09 -0.44
N ALA A 10 15.90 10.09 -1.67
CA ALA A 10 17.23 10.63 -2.00
C ALA A 10 17.46 12.04 -1.42
N ARG A 11 18.70 12.31 -0.99
CA ARG A 11 19.10 13.60 -0.42
C ARG A 11 19.57 14.59 -1.50
N TRP A 12 20.19 14.08 -2.57
CA TRP A 12 20.73 14.92 -3.63
C TRP A 12 19.60 15.46 -4.54
N PRO A 13 19.71 16.72 -5.00
CA PRO A 13 18.68 17.31 -5.87
C PRO A 13 18.44 16.52 -7.16
N VAL A 14 19.52 16.04 -7.79
CA VAL A 14 19.45 15.24 -9.02
C VAL A 14 18.73 13.91 -8.77
N SER A 15 19.09 13.22 -7.69
CA SER A 15 18.44 11.94 -7.34
C SER A 15 16.96 12.15 -7.03
N ARG A 16 16.59 13.21 -6.32
CA ARG A 16 15.18 13.57 -6.06
C ARG A 16 14.41 13.80 -7.35
N TRP A 17 15.01 14.54 -8.30
CA TRP A 17 14.39 14.78 -9.60
C TRP A 17 14.24 13.48 -10.40
N LEU A 18 15.24 12.61 -10.41
CA LEU A 18 15.19 11.31 -11.11
C LEU A 18 14.15 10.37 -10.54
N LEU A 19 13.90 10.41 -9.24
CA LEU A 19 12.92 9.57 -8.53
C LEU A 19 11.53 10.20 -8.45
N ASP A 20 11.34 11.42 -8.94
CA ASP A 20 10.06 12.09 -8.86
C ASP A 20 9.05 11.49 -9.86
N ILE A 21 7.94 11.00 -9.31
CA ILE A 21 6.82 10.36 -10.05
C ILE A 21 5.55 11.22 -10.04
N GLY A 22 5.63 12.46 -9.56
CA GLY A 22 4.52 13.40 -9.44
C GLY A 22 3.99 13.57 -8.01
N SER A 23 3.36 14.71 -7.76
CA SER A 23 2.81 15.10 -6.45
C SER A 23 1.55 14.29 -6.09
N ASP A 24 0.83 13.81 -7.09
CA ASP A 24 -0.49 13.17 -6.95
C ASP A 24 -0.42 11.74 -6.41
N VAL A 25 0.79 11.15 -6.31
CA VAL A 25 0.98 9.80 -5.80
C VAL A 25 1.11 9.82 -4.28
N PRO A 26 0.24 9.11 -3.52
CA PRO A 26 0.30 9.04 -2.07
C PRO A 26 1.66 8.53 -1.56
N ALA A 27 2.15 9.11 -0.46
CA ALA A 27 3.47 8.79 0.09
C ALA A 27 3.70 7.28 0.35
N PRO A 28 2.76 6.50 0.92
CA PRO A 28 2.95 5.06 1.11
C PRO A 28 3.13 4.29 -0.20
N ILE A 29 2.39 4.67 -1.26
CA ILE A 29 2.51 4.06 -2.59
C ILE A 29 3.85 4.39 -3.22
N ARG A 30 4.32 5.63 -3.05
CA ARG A 30 5.65 6.05 -3.51
C ARG A 30 6.76 5.23 -2.85
N VAL A 31 6.68 5.01 -1.54
CA VAL A 31 7.65 4.18 -0.80
C VAL A 31 7.62 2.73 -1.28
N ALA A 32 6.43 2.14 -1.46
CA ALA A 32 6.28 0.77 -1.96
C ALA A 32 6.86 0.61 -3.37
N LEU A 33 6.59 1.56 -4.28
CA LEU A 33 7.14 1.59 -5.62
C LEU A 33 8.68 1.68 -5.63
N MET A 34 9.24 2.60 -4.84
CA MET A 34 10.71 2.73 -4.76
C MET A 34 11.33 1.46 -4.18
N GLY A 35 10.69 0.82 -3.18
CA GLY A 35 11.12 -0.46 -2.63
C GLY A 35 11.20 -1.58 -3.68
N SER A 36 10.30 -1.58 -4.66
CA SER A 36 10.28 -2.59 -5.73
C SER A 36 11.52 -2.55 -6.64
N MET A 37 12.20 -1.39 -6.76
CA MET A 37 13.47 -1.28 -7.50
C MET A 37 14.58 -2.18 -6.93
N TYR A 38 14.50 -2.49 -5.64
CA TYR A 38 15.49 -3.32 -4.95
C TYR A 38 15.08 -4.80 -4.90
N GLY A 39 13.87 -5.16 -5.37
CA GLY A 39 13.25 -6.47 -5.15
C GLY A 39 13.93 -7.64 -5.85
N SER A 40 14.22 -7.52 -7.15
CA SER A 40 14.70 -8.64 -7.96
C SER A 40 16.20 -8.70 -8.08
N LEU A 41 16.83 -9.61 -7.31
CA LEU A 41 18.24 -9.97 -7.48
C LEU A 41 18.48 -10.75 -8.77
N PHE A 42 17.50 -11.53 -9.24
CA PHE A 42 17.63 -12.32 -10.48
C PHE A 42 17.89 -11.42 -11.71
N ILE A 43 17.09 -10.33 -11.84
CA ILE A 43 17.29 -9.36 -12.93
C ILE A 43 18.64 -8.67 -12.79
N TYR A 44 19.06 -8.35 -11.55
CA TYR A 44 20.37 -7.77 -11.30
C TYR A 44 21.49 -8.68 -11.78
N PHE A 45 21.50 -9.95 -11.33
CA PHE A 45 22.54 -10.90 -11.70
C PHE A 45 22.56 -11.21 -13.20
N GLY A 46 21.39 -11.33 -13.85
CA GLY A 46 21.29 -11.51 -15.29
C GLY A 46 21.93 -10.36 -16.07
N ALA A 47 21.66 -9.12 -15.67
CA ALA A 47 22.21 -7.93 -16.30
C ALA A 47 23.73 -7.83 -16.08
N VAL A 48 24.20 -8.06 -14.86
CA VAL A 48 25.63 -8.04 -14.52
C VAL A 48 26.39 -9.13 -15.27
N LEU A 49 25.87 -10.36 -15.27
CA LEU A 49 26.50 -11.48 -15.98
C LEU A 49 26.63 -11.19 -17.48
N ASN A 50 25.55 -10.69 -18.11
CA ASN A 50 25.60 -10.28 -19.51
C ASN A 50 26.70 -9.21 -19.77
N THR A 51 26.73 -8.15 -18.95
CA THR A 51 27.73 -7.08 -19.10
C THR A 51 29.15 -7.62 -18.94
N MET A 52 29.38 -8.46 -17.93
CA MET A 52 30.72 -9.05 -17.68
C MET A 52 31.19 -9.94 -18.84
N ILE A 53 30.31 -10.81 -19.37
CA ILE A 53 30.61 -11.67 -20.50
C ILE A 53 30.96 -10.82 -21.72
N VAL A 54 30.12 -9.85 -22.06
CA VAL A 54 30.30 -8.99 -23.23
C VAL A 54 31.58 -8.15 -23.11
N ALA A 55 31.81 -7.52 -21.94
CA ALA A 55 33.01 -6.75 -21.71
C ALA A 55 34.28 -7.60 -21.84
N SER A 56 34.28 -8.82 -21.28
CA SER A 56 35.42 -9.74 -21.39
C SER A 56 35.65 -10.19 -22.83
N VAL A 57 34.61 -10.56 -23.56
CA VAL A 57 34.71 -10.97 -24.97
C VAL A 57 35.24 -9.83 -25.85
N LEU A 58 34.73 -8.62 -25.68
CA LEU A 58 35.16 -7.45 -26.43
C LEU A 58 36.61 -7.09 -26.11
N ALA A 59 37.03 -7.14 -24.84
CA ALA A 59 38.39 -6.88 -24.44
C ALA A 59 39.40 -7.86 -25.07
N LEU A 60 39.07 -9.17 -25.04
CA LEU A 60 39.90 -10.22 -25.62
C LEU A 60 39.96 -10.15 -27.14
N ARG A 61 38.84 -9.83 -27.79
CA ARG A 61 38.77 -9.78 -29.27
C ARG A 61 39.50 -8.60 -29.86
N VAL A 62 39.23 -7.40 -29.33
CA VAL A 62 39.79 -6.16 -29.86
C VAL A 62 41.24 -5.95 -29.38
N GLY A 63 41.60 -6.50 -28.21
CA GLY A 63 42.95 -6.43 -27.64
C GLY A 63 43.37 -5.02 -27.19
N SER A 64 42.43 -4.09 -27.06
CA SER A 64 42.72 -2.72 -26.66
C SER A 64 42.97 -2.63 -25.15
N PRO A 65 44.05 -2.00 -24.66
CA PRO A 65 44.28 -1.77 -23.24
C PRO A 65 43.12 -1.05 -22.55
N PHE A 66 42.45 -0.14 -23.28
CA PHE A 66 41.27 0.54 -22.77
C PHE A 66 40.10 -0.44 -22.43
N LEU A 67 39.83 -1.40 -23.31
CA LEU A 67 38.75 -2.38 -23.08
C LEU A 67 39.05 -3.35 -21.93
N TYR A 68 40.33 -3.68 -21.70
CA TYR A 68 40.70 -4.48 -20.50
C TYR A 68 40.46 -3.69 -19.20
N VAL A 69 40.88 -2.40 -19.17
CA VAL A 69 40.61 -1.55 -18.00
C VAL A 69 39.14 -1.34 -17.80
N TRP A 70 38.38 -1.10 -18.86
CA TRP A 70 36.93 -0.95 -18.81
C TRP A 70 36.24 -2.24 -18.26
N ALA A 71 36.62 -3.42 -18.76
CA ALA A 71 36.08 -4.68 -18.27
C ALA A 71 36.37 -4.91 -16.77
N GLY A 72 37.58 -4.56 -16.32
CA GLY A 72 37.93 -4.61 -14.88
C GLY A 72 37.08 -3.65 -14.03
N LEU A 73 36.85 -2.42 -14.54
CA LEU A 73 36.00 -1.43 -13.86
C LEU A 73 34.53 -1.88 -13.79
N GLU A 74 33.99 -2.51 -14.84
CA GLU A 74 32.64 -3.07 -14.86
C GLU A 74 32.46 -4.15 -13.79
N ILE A 75 33.45 -5.05 -13.61
CA ILE A 75 33.43 -6.08 -12.57
C ILE A 75 33.45 -5.43 -11.18
N ALA A 76 34.34 -4.47 -10.95
CA ALA A 76 34.44 -3.76 -9.68
C ALA A 76 33.13 -2.99 -9.35
N LEU A 77 32.60 -2.30 -10.35
CA LEU A 77 31.35 -1.55 -10.22
C LEU A 77 30.15 -2.47 -9.93
N ALA A 78 30.10 -3.65 -10.56
CA ALA A 78 29.06 -4.64 -10.28
C ALA A 78 29.11 -5.11 -8.81
N GLY A 79 30.30 -5.41 -8.28
CA GLY A 79 30.45 -5.78 -6.87
C GLY A 79 29.99 -4.66 -5.92
N LEU A 80 30.43 -3.43 -6.16
CA LEU A 80 30.04 -2.28 -5.34
C LEU A 80 28.53 -2.01 -5.39
N ARG A 81 27.92 -2.08 -6.58
CA ARG A 81 26.47 -1.94 -6.75
C ARG A 81 25.70 -3.02 -6.00
N LEU A 82 26.20 -4.26 -5.98
CA LEU A 82 25.56 -5.34 -5.23
C LEU A 82 25.52 -5.04 -3.72
N VAL A 83 26.64 -4.58 -3.16
CA VAL A 83 26.73 -4.21 -1.74
C VAL A 83 25.72 -3.10 -1.41
N VAL A 84 25.69 -2.05 -2.24
CA VAL A 84 24.75 -0.92 -2.05
C VAL A 84 23.29 -1.35 -2.25
N LEU A 85 23.01 -2.21 -3.25
CA LEU A 85 21.67 -2.77 -3.47
C LEU A 85 21.17 -3.57 -2.25
N ILE A 86 22.03 -4.42 -1.68
CA ILE A 86 21.68 -5.21 -0.47
C ILE A 86 21.43 -4.25 0.71
N SER A 87 22.24 -3.20 0.84
CA SER A 87 22.05 -2.18 1.89
C SER A 87 20.73 -1.43 1.74
N CYS A 88 20.38 -0.99 0.52
CA CYS A 88 19.07 -0.36 0.25
C CYS A 88 17.90 -1.31 0.52
N ARG A 89 18.04 -2.59 0.12
CA ARG A 89 17.01 -3.61 0.35
C ARG A 89 16.77 -3.86 1.84
N ARG A 90 17.85 -4.00 2.63
CA ARG A 90 17.76 -4.18 4.09
C ARG A 90 17.15 -2.95 4.77
N ALA A 91 17.57 -1.76 4.36
CA ALA A 91 17.03 -0.50 4.88
C ALA A 91 15.53 -0.39 4.58
N SER A 92 15.10 -0.67 3.34
CA SER A 92 13.70 -0.67 2.93
C SER A 92 12.85 -1.66 3.73
N ALA A 93 13.37 -2.88 3.98
CA ALA A 93 12.67 -3.90 4.77
C ALA A 93 12.49 -3.49 6.25
N ASN A 94 13.44 -2.71 6.80
CA ASN A 94 13.44 -2.26 8.18
C ASN A 94 12.80 -0.86 8.36
N GLY A 95 12.25 -0.25 7.31
CA GLY A 95 11.73 1.12 7.36
C GLY A 95 12.80 2.19 7.61
N ALA A 96 14.08 1.89 7.38
CA ALA A 96 15.23 2.77 7.60
C ALA A 96 15.67 3.49 6.32
N GLU A 97 16.46 4.55 6.46
CA GLU A 97 17.07 5.24 5.33
C GLU A 97 18.22 4.41 4.73
N GLY A 98 18.16 4.15 3.43
CA GLY A 98 19.21 3.48 2.68
C GLY A 98 20.09 4.45 1.88
N PRO A 99 21.24 4.00 1.36
CA PRO A 99 22.15 4.81 0.54
C PRO A 99 21.63 4.98 -0.92
N VAL A 100 20.41 5.52 -1.07
CA VAL A 100 19.68 5.62 -2.35
C VAL A 100 20.42 6.46 -3.37
N ASP A 101 21.01 7.58 -2.96
CA ASP A 101 21.78 8.46 -3.84
C ASP A 101 22.99 7.74 -4.44
N VAL A 102 23.70 6.96 -3.63
CA VAL A 102 24.83 6.15 -4.07
C VAL A 102 24.37 5.06 -5.04
N TYR A 103 23.24 4.42 -4.75
CA TYR A 103 22.65 3.42 -5.66
C TYR A 103 22.33 4.01 -7.04
N ILE A 104 21.75 5.23 -7.09
CA ILE A 104 21.43 5.91 -8.34
C ILE A 104 22.71 6.28 -9.08
N LEU A 105 23.70 6.88 -8.40
CA LEU A 105 24.98 7.25 -8.99
C LEU A 105 25.67 6.04 -9.63
N LEU A 106 25.81 4.94 -8.88
CA LEU A 106 26.43 3.71 -9.37
C LEU A 106 25.64 3.08 -10.52
N SER A 107 24.30 3.24 -10.53
CA SER A 107 23.47 2.78 -11.65
C SER A 107 23.73 3.61 -12.91
N LEU A 108 23.82 4.93 -12.79
CA LEU A 108 24.14 5.82 -13.91
C LEU A 108 25.55 5.55 -14.43
N LEU A 109 26.54 5.36 -13.56
CA LEU A 109 27.91 5.01 -13.95
C LEU A 109 27.95 3.68 -14.72
N TRP A 110 27.20 2.69 -14.28
CA TRP A 110 27.11 1.41 -14.98
C TRP A 110 26.42 1.54 -16.35
N GLY A 111 25.32 2.29 -16.46
CA GLY A 111 24.69 2.57 -17.75
C GLY A 111 25.64 3.32 -18.70
N GLY A 112 26.39 4.28 -18.16
CA GLY A 112 27.44 5.00 -18.90
C GLY A 112 28.59 4.09 -19.38
N GLY A 113 28.98 3.13 -18.52
CA GLY A 113 29.98 2.11 -18.86
C GLY A 113 29.53 1.25 -20.03
N ILE A 114 28.28 0.79 -20.04
CA ILE A 114 27.70 0.04 -21.18
C ILE A 114 27.74 0.89 -22.46
N GLY A 115 27.32 2.16 -22.38
CA GLY A 115 27.31 3.06 -23.51
C GLY A 115 28.74 3.33 -24.06
N LEU A 116 29.70 3.57 -23.17
CA LEU A 116 31.09 3.79 -23.51
C LEU A 116 31.75 2.56 -24.15
N GLY A 117 31.50 1.36 -23.55
CA GLY A 117 31.98 0.10 -24.09
C GLY A 117 31.42 -0.18 -25.48
N SER A 118 30.12 0.07 -25.70
CA SER A 118 29.51 -0.03 -27.02
C SER A 118 30.08 0.97 -28.02
N PHE A 119 30.33 2.19 -27.57
CA PHE A 119 31.01 3.22 -28.43
C PHE A 119 32.40 2.77 -28.90
N VAL A 120 33.25 2.35 -27.95
CA VAL A 120 34.65 1.96 -28.26
C VAL A 120 34.69 0.69 -29.10
N ALA A 121 33.84 -0.32 -28.77
CA ALA A 121 33.78 -1.53 -29.58
C ALA A 121 33.32 -1.27 -31.01
N THR A 122 32.36 -0.38 -31.23
CA THR A 122 31.89 0.00 -32.57
C THR A 122 32.94 0.84 -33.31
N ALA A 123 33.59 1.77 -32.62
CA ALA A 123 34.65 2.61 -33.20
C ALA A 123 35.97 1.88 -33.48
N SER A 124 36.15 0.64 -32.98
CA SER A 124 37.34 -0.16 -33.19
C SER A 124 37.55 -0.62 -34.65
N GLY A 125 36.53 -0.54 -35.48
CA GLY A 125 36.54 -1.07 -36.85
C GLY A 125 36.32 -2.59 -36.95
N ASP A 126 36.22 -3.32 -35.84
CA ASP A 126 35.86 -4.74 -35.84
C ASP A 126 34.32 -4.90 -35.93
N MET A 127 33.82 -5.30 -37.09
CA MET A 127 32.38 -5.44 -37.36
C MET A 127 31.73 -6.44 -36.41
N ILE A 128 32.41 -7.51 -35.98
CA ILE A 128 31.84 -8.50 -35.06
C ILE A 128 31.76 -7.91 -33.66
N ALA A 129 32.80 -7.16 -33.24
CA ALA A 129 32.74 -6.46 -31.97
C ALA A 129 31.62 -5.41 -31.92
N ALA A 130 31.44 -4.64 -32.99
CA ALA A 130 30.32 -3.72 -33.14
C ALA A 130 28.96 -4.42 -33.07
N LEU A 131 28.81 -5.53 -33.78
CA LEU A 131 27.54 -6.34 -33.73
C LEU A 131 27.24 -6.85 -32.34
N VAL A 132 28.22 -7.46 -31.67
CA VAL A 132 28.05 -8.01 -30.30
C VAL A 132 27.69 -6.89 -29.32
N ALA A 133 28.35 -5.73 -29.39
CA ALA A 133 28.07 -4.60 -28.55
C ALA A 133 26.65 -4.03 -28.77
N CYS A 134 26.25 -3.84 -30.03
CA CYS A 134 24.93 -3.31 -30.39
C CYS A 134 23.79 -4.27 -30.00
N VAL A 135 23.92 -5.56 -30.30
CA VAL A 135 22.91 -6.58 -29.93
C VAL A 135 22.78 -6.69 -28.41
N SER A 136 23.90 -6.75 -27.69
CA SER A 136 23.89 -6.86 -26.24
C SER A 136 23.28 -5.63 -25.56
N SER A 137 23.67 -4.43 -25.98
CA SER A 137 23.10 -3.17 -25.46
C SER A 137 21.59 -3.10 -25.70
N THR A 138 21.13 -3.47 -26.89
CA THR A 138 19.71 -3.48 -27.24
C THR A 138 18.93 -4.51 -26.42
N ALA A 139 19.48 -5.71 -26.23
CA ALA A 139 18.85 -6.76 -25.43
C ALA A 139 18.63 -6.34 -23.96
N MET A 140 19.46 -5.46 -23.42
CA MET A 140 19.34 -4.96 -22.06
C MET A 140 18.25 -3.89 -21.88
N LEU A 141 17.77 -3.24 -22.95
CA LEU A 141 16.81 -2.13 -22.84
C LEU A 141 15.51 -2.53 -22.14
N GLY A 142 14.97 -3.70 -22.46
CA GLY A 142 13.76 -4.22 -21.82
C GLY A 142 13.97 -4.46 -20.31
N GLY A 143 15.11 -5.06 -19.95
CA GLY A 143 15.48 -5.29 -18.55
C GLY A 143 15.68 -3.98 -17.76
N LEU A 144 16.29 -2.97 -18.36
CA LEU A 144 16.46 -1.64 -17.76
C LEU A 144 15.10 -0.94 -17.58
N ALA A 145 14.27 -0.92 -18.61
CA ALA A 145 12.93 -0.34 -18.54
C ALA A 145 12.09 -1.02 -17.44
N PHE A 146 12.13 -2.36 -17.37
CA PHE A 146 11.41 -3.13 -16.35
C PHE A 146 11.97 -2.93 -14.94
N ARG A 147 13.29 -2.82 -14.78
CA ARG A 147 13.90 -2.63 -13.45
C ARG A 147 13.63 -1.24 -12.88
N TYR A 148 13.67 -0.22 -13.73
CA TYR A 148 13.59 1.18 -13.30
C TYR A 148 12.25 1.86 -13.58
N PHE A 149 11.20 1.11 -14.00
CA PHE A 149 9.87 1.69 -14.19
C PHE A 149 9.29 2.39 -12.96
N PRO A 150 9.66 2.03 -11.70
CA PRO A 150 9.21 2.78 -10.53
C PRO A 150 9.69 4.23 -10.51
N ALA A 151 10.79 4.53 -11.22
CA ALA A 151 11.37 5.85 -11.39
C ALA A 151 11.58 6.15 -12.90
N PRO A 152 10.51 6.54 -13.64
CA PRO A 152 10.55 6.62 -15.10
C PRO A 152 11.60 7.58 -15.65
N ARG A 153 11.92 8.69 -14.94
CA ARG A 153 12.99 9.61 -15.34
C ARG A 153 14.37 8.95 -15.25
N LEU A 154 14.60 8.17 -14.18
CA LEU A 154 15.81 7.37 -14.05
C LEU A 154 15.88 6.30 -15.14
N ALA A 155 14.78 5.59 -15.42
CA ALA A 155 14.69 4.63 -16.50
C ALA A 155 15.07 5.29 -17.84
N SER A 156 14.51 6.45 -18.15
CA SER A 156 14.78 7.19 -19.38
C SER A 156 16.26 7.59 -19.50
N ALA A 157 16.85 8.09 -18.41
CA ALA A 157 18.27 8.43 -18.36
C ALA A 157 19.16 7.20 -18.59
N MET A 158 18.85 6.08 -17.90
CA MET A 158 19.59 4.82 -18.05
C MET A 158 19.53 4.28 -19.48
N LEU A 159 18.34 4.29 -20.11
CA LEU A 159 18.15 3.86 -21.49
C LEU A 159 18.97 4.74 -22.46
N ALA A 160 18.94 6.06 -22.28
CA ALA A 160 19.65 6.99 -23.14
C ALA A 160 21.19 6.83 -23.03
N ILE A 161 21.73 6.87 -21.81
CA ILE A 161 23.19 6.83 -21.60
C ILE A 161 23.80 5.47 -21.95
N SER A 162 23.03 4.37 -21.86
CA SER A 162 23.53 3.04 -22.23
C SER A 162 23.49 2.77 -23.74
N THR A 163 22.69 3.50 -24.51
CA THR A 163 22.43 3.17 -25.93
C THR A 163 22.93 4.21 -26.90
N LEU A 164 22.73 5.52 -26.60
CA LEU A 164 23.03 6.58 -27.55
C LEU A 164 24.52 6.71 -27.89
N PRO A 165 25.49 6.46 -26.98
CA PRO A 165 26.91 6.49 -27.36
C PRO A 165 27.26 5.46 -28.43
N GLY A 166 26.73 4.21 -28.34
CA GLY A 166 26.91 3.19 -29.37
C GLY A 166 26.29 3.60 -30.71
N ALA A 167 25.08 4.20 -30.69
CA ALA A 167 24.45 4.74 -31.88
C ALA A 167 25.28 5.86 -32.54
N LEU A 168 25.87 6.75 -31.72
CA LEU A 168 26.79 7.79 -32.24
C LEU A 168 28.01 7.16 -32.90
N ALA A 169 28.61 6.13 -32.33
CA ALA A 169 29.73 5.44 -32.94
C ALA A 169 29.33 4.82 -34.30
N CYS A 170 28.15 4.24 -34.43
CA CYS A 170 27.63 3.72 -35.69
C CYS A 170 27.57 4.78 -36.79
N VAL A 171 27.18 6.02 -36.44
CA VAL A 171 27.21 7.14 -37.40
C VAL A 171 28.63 7.51 -37.81
N LEU A 172 29.56 7.57 -36.83
CA LEU A 172 30.93 7.99 -37.04
C LEU A 172 31.76 7.00 -37.88
N THR A 173 31.40 5.71 -37.91
CA THR A 173 32.05 4.71 -38.77
C THR A 173 31.80 4.94 -40.27
N GLY A 174 30.69 5.59 -40.62
CA GLY A 174 30.27 5.78 -42.01
C GLY A 174 29.79 4.52 -42.72
N GLU A 175 29.70 3.38 -42.03
CA GLU A 175 29.25 2.10 -42.58
C GLU A 175 27.71 2.10 -42.77
N PRO A 176 27.20 1.93 -44.01
CA PRO A 176 25.77 2.09 -44.29
C PRO A 176 24.87 1.18 -43.44
N LEU A 177 25.30 -0.06 -43.16
CA LEU A 177 24.51 -1.00 -42.32
C LEU A 177 24.44 -0.55 -40.86
N LEU A 178 25.50 0.09 -40.34
CA LEU A 178 25.50 0.61 -38.96
C LEU A 178 24.67 1.89 -38.82
N ILE A 179 24.48 2.66 -39.90
CA ILE A 179 23.55 3.80 -39.91
C ILE A 179 22.12 3.36 -39.59
N LEU A 180 21.70 2.17 -40.07
CA LEU A 180 20.40 1.64 -39.73
C LEU A 180 20.27 1.42 -38.21
N VAL A 181 21.31 0.88 -37.57
CA VAL A 181 21.34 0.70 -36.10
C VAL A 181 21.25 2.05 -35.38
N ALA A 182 21.99 3.06 -35.90
CA ALA A 182 21.97 4.40 -35.35
C ALA A 182 20.59 5.08 -35.43
N LEU A 183 19.79 4.78 -36.46
CA LEU A 183 18.40 5.25 -36.58
C LEU A 183 17.45 4.50 -35.66
N GLN A 184 17.66 3.20 -35.47
CA GLN A 184 16.80 2.38 -34.61
C GLN A 184 17.00 2.68 -33.11
N ALA A 185 18.21 2.96 -32.67
CA ALA A 185 18.54 3.13 -31.27
C ALA A 185 17.73 4.26 -30.57
N PRO A 186 17.62 5.48 -31.10
CA PRO A 186 16.77 6.52 -30.51
C PRO A 186 15.29 6.14 -30.48
N LEU A 187 14.80 5.44 -31.53
CA LEU A 187 13.43 4.96 -31.58
C LEU A 187 13.15 3.97 -30.45
N TYR A 188 14.05 3.00 -30.22
CA TYR A 188 13.95 2.07 -29.09
C TYR A 188 13.98 2.78 -27.74
N VAL A 189 14.87 3.77 -27.55
CA VAL A 189 14.91 4.58 -26.33
C VAL A 189 13.58 5.28 -26.09
N VAL A 190 12.98 5.87 -27.13
CA VAL A 190 11.66 6.52 -27.00
C VAL A 190 10.58 5.51 -26.65
N ILE A 191 10.51 4.37 -27.34
CA ILE A 191 9.50 3.32 -27.09
C ILE A 191 9.65 2.79 -25.67
N MET A 192 10.86 2.44 -25.23
CA MET A 192 11.09 1.87 -23.89
C MET A 192 10.86 2.92 -22.79
N THR A 193 11.17 4.17 -23.02
CA THR A 193 10.82 5.28 -22.13
C THR A 193 9.31 5.39 -21.97
N ARG A 194 8.56 5.37 -23.09
CA ARG A 194 7.09 5.41 -23.04
C ARG A 194 6.51 4.18 -22.33
N ALA A 195 7.09 3.00 -22.55
CA ALA A 195 6.70 1.77 -21.88
C ALA A 195 6.94 1.86 -20.35
N ALA A 196 8.09 2.37 -19.91
CA ALA A 196 8.39 2.57 -18.49
C ALA A 196 7.41 3.56 -17.82
N TRP A 197 7.09 4.68 -18.48
CA TRP A 197 6.08 5.62 -18.00
C TRP A 197 4.67 5.03 -17.93
N TRP A 198 4.29 4.26 -18.94
CA TRP A 198 3.00 3.57 -18.96
C TRP A 198 2.90 2.53 -17.84
N MET A 199 3.93 1.70 -17.68
CA MET A 199 4.00 0.68 -16.62
C MET A 199 3.94 1.32 -15.22
N ASN A 200 4.65 2.43 -15.00
CA ASN A 200 4.58 3.18 -13.76
C ASN A 200 3.15 3.62 -13.45
N ARG A 201 2.46 4.26 -14.42
CA ARG A 201 1.07 4.70 -14.26
C ARG A 201 0.10 3.55 -13.96
N VAL A 202 0.26 2.43 -14.65
CA VAL A 202 -0.58 1.24 -14.42
C VAL A 202 -0.36 0.70 -13.00
N MET A 203 0.89 0.61 -12.56
CA MET A 203 1.23 0.13 -11.21
C MET A 203 0.72 1.08 -10.13
N VAL A 204 0.89 2.40 -10.29
CA VAL A 204 0.33 3.40 -9.37
C VAL A 204 -1.17 3.25 -9.24
N LYS A 205 -1.90 3.14 -10.37
CA LYS A 205 -3.34 2.94 -10.36
C LYS A 205 -3.75 1.64 -9.67
N ALA A 206 -3.03 0.54 -9.92
CA ALA A 206 -3.29 -0.74 -9.29
C ALA A 206 -3.11 -0.68 -7.76
N LEU A 207 -2.02 -0.09 -7.28
CA LEU A 207 -1.75 0.07 -5.85
C LEU A 207 -2.74 1.02 -5.16
N CYS A 208 -3.17 2.10 -5.84
CA CYS A 208 -4.23 2.97 -5.34
C CYS A 208 -5.55 2.21 -5.22
N ALA A 209 -5.95 1.47 -6.28
CA ALA A 209 -7.19 0.70 -6.28
C ALA A 209 -7.19 -0.40 -5.21
N GLU A 210 -6.06 -1.09 -5.03
CA GLU A 210 -5.89 -2.10 -3.97
C GLU A 210 -6.08 -1.48 -2.58
N ARG A 211 -5.44 -0.33 -2.33
CA ARG A 211 -5.60 0.40 -1.07
C ARG A 211 -7.03 0.87 -0.84
N ASP A 212 -7.68 1.42 -1.87
CA ASP A 212 -9.07 1.88 -1.78
C ASP A 212 -10.01 0.70 -1.54
N ASN A 213 -9.76 -0.45 -2.19
CA ASN A 213 -10.53 -1.67 -1.97
C ASN A 213 -10.32 -2.21 -0.55
N ALA A 214 -9.08 -2.24 -0.04
CA ALA A 214 -8.79 -2.64 1.32
C ALA A 214 -9.49 -1.71 2.32
N HIS A 215 -9.46 -0.40 2.10
CA HIS A 215 -10.17 0.56 2.96
C HIS A 215 -11.69 0.32 2.94
N ARG A 216 -12.30 0.14 1.76
CA ARG A 216 -13.73 -0.16 1.62
C ARG A 216 -14.12 -1.50 2.23
N ALA A 217 -13.23 -2.50 2.18
CA ALA A 217 -13.47 -3.79 2.81
C ALA A 217 -13.49 -3.72 4.34
N GLN A 218 -12.81 -2.74 4.94
CA GLN A 218 -12.67 -2.59 6.40
C GLN A 218 -13.55 -1.47 6.99
N HIS A 219 -14.10 -0.56 6.18
CA HIS A 219 -14.87 0.58 6.66
C HIS A 219 -16.29 0.58 6.10
N ASP A 220 -17.23 1.09 6.90
CA ASP A 220 -18.59 1.40 6.47
C ASP A 220 -18.58 2.65 5.57
N SER A 221 -19.14 2.53 4.38
CA SER A 221 -19.07 3.58 3.36
C SER A 221 -19.87 4.84 3.70
N LEU A 222 -20.86 4.73 4.57
CA LEU A 222 -21.71 5.86 4.98
C LEU A 222 -21.07 6.66 6.11
N THR A 223 -20.57 5.97 7.12
CA THR A 223 -20.10 6.58 8.37
C THR A 223 -18.59 6.75 8.43
N GLY A 224 -17.84 6.01 7.62
CA GLY A 224 -16.37 5.95 7.66
C GLY A 224 -15.80 5.31 8.93
N LEU A 225 -16.64 4.73 9.79
CA LEU A 225 -16.20 3.88 10.90
C LEU A 225 -15.74 2.51 10.36
N LEU A 226 -15.09 1.71 11.20
CA LEU A 226 -14.84 0.31 10.84
C LEU A 226 -16.19 -0.40 10.59
N ASN A 227 -16.21 -1.32 9.64
CA ASN A 227 -17.27 -2.28 9.49
C ASN A 227 -16.94 -3.55 10.32
N ARG A 228 -17.79 -4.58 10.25
CA ARG A 228 -17.56 -5.85 10.97
C ARG A 228 -16.21 -6.48 10.66
N THR A 229 -15.79 -6.48 9.40
CA THR A 229 -14.49 -7.03 8.96
C THR A 229 -13.32 -6.21 9.52
N GLY A 230 -13.41 -4.90 9.42
CA GLY A 230 -12.38 -3.99 9.95
C GLY A 230 -12.25 -4.08 11.48
N LEU A 231 -13.37 -4.27 12.20
CA LEU A 231 -13.36 -4.52 13.63
C LEU A 231 -12.61 -5.83 13.97
N ALA A 232 -12.91 -6.92 13.27
CA ALA A 232 -12.26 -8.21 13.50
C ALA A 232 -10.74 -8.15 13.26
N GLU A 233 -10.30 -7.48 12.18
CA GLU A 233 -8.89 -7.29 11.88
C GLU A 233 -8.17 -6.39 12.89
N ALA A 234 -8.81 -5.29 13.30
CA ALA A 234 -8.26 -4.40 14.32
C ALA A 234 -8.05 -5.12 15.66
N MET A 235 -8.99 -6.00 16.01
CA MET A 235 -8.92 -6.80 17.24
C MET A 235 -7.89 -7.93 17.18
N ALA A 236 -7.64 -8.51 15.99
CA ALA A 236 -6.58 -9.52 15.81
C ALA A 236 -5.17 -8.94 16.06
N GLY A 237 -5.00 -7.63 15.88
CA GLY A 237 -3.77 -6.89 16.18
C GLY A 237 -3.67 -6.33 17.61
N ALA A 238 -4.73 -6.43 18.42
CA ALA A 238 -4.71 -5.95 19.78
C ALA A 238 -3.86 -6.86 20.68
N GLU A 239 -3.05 -6.26 21.57
CA GLU A 239 -2.14 -7.00 22.44
C GLU A 239 -2.93 -7.98 23.36
N ALA A 240 -2.53 -9.25 23.31
CA ALA A 240 -3.02 -10.29 24.20
C ALA A 240 -2.63 -9.96 25.64
N GLY A 241 -3.58 -9.48 26.46
CA GLY A 241 -3.32 -9.20 27.88
C GLY A 241 -4.11 -8.02 28.46
N SER A 242 -4.70 -7.18 27.63
CA SER A 242 -5.56 -6.08 28.11
C SER A 242 -6.96 -6.62 28.44
N LYS A 243 -7.51 -6.22 29.58
CA LYS A 243 -8.94 -6.46 29.88
C LYS A 243 -9.76 -5.58 28.93
N LEU A 244 -10.38 -6.18 27.94
CA LEU A 244 -11.25 -5.50 26.99
C LEU A 244 -12.70 -5.53 27.44
N GLY A 245 -13.45 -4.50 27.07
CA GLY A 245 -14.89 -4.47 27.13
C GLY A 245 -15.48 -4.11 25.79
N CYS A 246 -16.72 -4.53 25.57
CA CYS A 246 -17.52 -4.19 24.40
C CYS A 246 -18.76 -3.43 24.83
N LEU A 247 -19.07 -2.36 24.14
CA LEU A 247 -20.33 -1.62 24.21
C LEU A 247 -21.05 -1.77 22.89
N PHE A 248 -22.23 -2.38 22.90
CA PHE A 248 -23.11 -2.50 21.75
C PHE A 248 -24.21 -1.45 21.84
N LEU A 249 -24.26 -0.51 20.93
CA LEU A 249 -25.20 0.60 20.89
C LEU A 249 -26.17 0.44 19.72
N ASP A 250 -27.45 0.75 19.98
CA ASP A 250 -28.51 0.83 18.98
C ASP A 250 -29.30 2.12 19.18
N LEU A 251 -29.71 2.75 18.06
CA LEU A 251 -30.43 4.03 18.08
C LEU A 251 -31.93 3.83 18.31
N ASP A 252 -32.45 4.33 19.41
CA ASP A 252 -33.87 4.25 19.73
C ASP A 252 -34.70 5.20 18.87
N GLY A 253 -35.55 4.61 18.02
CA GLY A 253 -36.47 5.37 17.16
C GLY A 253 -35.90 5.76 15.80
N PHE A 254 -34.76 5.21 15.37
CA PHE A 254 -34.17 5.48 14.06
C PHE A 254 -35.12 5.16 12.89
N LYS A 255 -35.87 4.07 12.97
CA LYS A 255 -36.89 3.70 11.98
C LYS A 255 -37.92 4.83 11.79
N ARG A 256 -38.37 5.49 12.88
CA ARG A 256 -39.30 6.61 12.79
C ARG A 256 -38.73 7.81 12.02
N VAL A 257 -37.44 8.07 12.15
CA VAL A 257 -36.76 9.13 11.37
C VAL A 257 -36.82 8.77 9.88
N ASN A 258 -36.47 7.53 9.51
CA ASN A 258 -36.57 7.07 8.14
C ASN A 258 -38.00 7.14 7.59
N ASP A 259 -39.00 6.70 8.37
CA ASP A 259 -40.40 6.69 7.95
C ASP A 259 -40.98 8.11 7.80
N THR A 260 -40.47 9.08 8.57
CA THR A 260 -41.00 10.46 8.58
C THR A 260 -40.26 11.39 7.63
N MET A 261 -38.93 11.25 7.51
CA MET A 261 -38.06 12.19 6.79
C MET A 261 -37.34 11.55 5.58
N GLY A 262 -37.54 10.23 5.38
CA GLY A 262 -36.94 9.47 4.30
C GLY A 262 -35.53 8.95 4.63
N HIS A 263 -35.09 7.97 3.84
CA HIS A 263 -33.79 7.28 4.06
C HIS A 263 -32.58 8.22 3.98
N ALA A 264 -32.64 9.24 3.13
CA ALA A 264 -31.54 10.21 3.03
C ALA A 264 -31.30 10.98 4.34
N ALA A 265 -32.38 11.32 5.08
CA ALA A 265 -32.28 11.93 6.40
C ALA A 265 -31.74 10.95 7.46
N GLY A 266 -32.12 9.68 7.36
CA GLY A 266 -31.55 8.63 8.20
C GLY A 266 -30.05 8.41 7.96
N ASP A 267 -29.63 8.42 6.71
CA ASP A 267 -28.21 8.32 6.34
C ASP A 267 -27.39 9.50 6.89
N GLU A 268 -27.93 10.73 6.77
CA GLU A 268 -27.31 11.94 7.34
C GLU A 268 -27.20 11.84 8.87
N LEU A 269 -28.26 11.37 9.53
CA LEU A 269 -28.27 11.13 10.97
C LEU A 269 -27.19 10.10 11.39
N LEU A 270 -27.08 8.99 10.69
CA LEU A 270 -26.08 7.96 10.98
C LEU A 270 -24.65 8.51 10.83
N ALA A 271 -24.38 9.31 9.79
CA ALA A 271 -23.09 9.96 9.62
C ALA A 271 -22.76 10.93 10.77
N MET A 272 -23.76 11.69 11.24
CA MET A 272 -23.61 12.63 12.35
C MET A 272 -23.42 11.91 13.69
N VAL A 273 -24.13 10.78 13.93
CA VAL A 273 -23.95 9.90 15.09
C VAL A 273 -22.53 9.35 15.11
N ALA A 274 -22.06 8.84 13.98
CA ALA A 274 -20.69 8.34 13.85
C ALA A 274 -19.62 9.40 14.14
N ALA A 275 -19.85 10.64 13.73
CA ALA A 275 -18.98 11.78 14.05
C ALA A 275 -18.90 12.02 15.56
N ARG A 276 -20.04 12.08 16.26
CA ARG A 276 -20.09 12.25 17.71
C ARG A 276 -19.44 11.09 18.46
N LEU A 277 -19.67 9.86 18.02
CA LEU A 277 -19.01 8.69 18.60
C LEU A 277 -17.47 8.78 18.44
N ARG A 278 -17.00 9.22 17.26
CA ARG A 278 -15.57 9.39 17.00
C ARG A 278 -14.94 10.49 17.88
N GLU A 279 -15.66 11.58 18.12
CA GLU A 279 -15.21 12.66 19.02
C GLU A 279 -15.16 12.23 20.49
N ALA A 280 -16.04 11.30 20.90
CA ALA A 280 -16.08 10.75 22.26
C ALA A 280 -15.06 9.63 22.52
N MET A 281 -14.32 9.16 21.49
CA MET A 281 -13.32 8.11 21.62
C MET A 281 -12.11 8.55 22.44
N GLN A 282 -11.57 7.59 23.21
CA GLN A 282 -10.31 7.72 23.92
C GLN A 282 -9.18 6.96 23.19
N PRO A 283 -7.91 7.26 23.48
CA PRO A 283 -6.80 6.48 22.93
C PRO A 283 -6.93 5.00 23.27
N GLY A 284 -6.87 4.16 22.24
CA GLY A 284 -7.05 2.71 22.36
C GLY A 284 -8.49 2.21 22.14
N ASP A 285 -9.46 3.11 21.94
CA ASP A 285 -10.81 2.74 21.58
C ASP A 285 -10.90 2.34 20.09
N ILE A 286 -11.70 1.33 19.81
CA ILE A 286 -12.03 0.89 18.46
C ILE A 286 -13.54 0.99 18.31
N VAL A 287 -13.99 1.80 17.34
CA VAL A 287 -15.43 1.97 17.06
C VAL A 287 -15.77 1.45 15.66
N ALA A 288 -16.88 0.75 15.56
CA ALA A 288 -17.37 0.15 14.32
C ALA A 288 -18.89 0.35 14.18
N ARG A 289 -19.37 0.39 12.92
CA ARG A 289 -20.77 0.22 12.58
C ARG A 289 -20.99 -1.18 12.03
N ILE A 290 -21.86 -1.96 12.65
CA ILE A 290 -22.08 -3.38 12.30
C ILE A 290 -23.16 -3.53 11.24
N GLY A 291 -24.17 -2.68 11.26
CA GLY A 291 -25.24 -2.63 10.27
C GLY A 291 -26.40 -1.76 10.75
N GLY A 292 -27.23 -1.29 9.83
CA GLY A 292 -28.41 -0.49 10.21
C GLY A 292 -28.06 0.70 11.12
N ASP A 293 -28.64 0.70 12.31
CA ASP A 293 -28.47 1.68 13.39
C ASP A 293 -27.60 1.16 14.56
N GLU A 294 -26.82 0.09 14.32
CA GLU A 294 -26.01 -0.61 15.32
C GLU A 294 -24.54 -0.19 15.26
N PHE A 295 -23.99 0.20 16.42
CA PHE A 295 -22.60 0.56 16.60
C PHE A 295 -21.94 -0.25 17.71
N LEU A 296 -20.68 -0.57 17.54
CA LEU A 296 -19.84 -1.25 18.53
C LEU A 296 -18.67 -0.37 18.93
N LEU A 297 -18.36 -0.32 20.22
CA LEU A 297 -17.14 0.24 20.76
C LEU A 297 -16.43 -0.86 21.57
N VAL A 298 -15.19 -1.17 21.20
CA VAL A 298 -14.32 -2.04 21.98
C VAL A 298 -13.19 -1.20 22.56
N ALA A 299 -12.98 -1.33 23.85
CA ALA A 299 -12.03 -0.49 24.58
C ALA A 299 -11.43 -1.24 25.77
N PRO A 300 -10.27 -0.80 26.29
CA PRO A 300 -9.76 -1.27 27.59
C PRO A 300 -10.74 -0.90 28.72
N MET A 301 -11.25 -1.92 29.43
CA MET A 301 -12.18 -1.74 30.54
C MET A 301 -11.81 -2.64 31.70
N VAL A 302 -11.67 -2.07 32.88
CA VAL A 302 -11.12 -2.77 34.05
C VAL A 302 -12.20 -3.32 35.00
N SER A 303 -13.44 -2.79 34.94
CA SER A 303 -14.55 -3.18 35.85
C SER A 303 -15.92 -2.93 35.20
N ARG A 304 -16.95 -3.52 35.80
CA ARG A 304 -18.37 -3.34 35.39
C ARG A 304 -18.81 -1.87 35.54
N ASP A 305 -18.37 -1.20 36.60
CA ASP A 305 -18.70 0.21 36.80
C ASP A 305 -18.03 1.08 35.74
N HIS A 306 -16.79 0.73 35.35
CA HIS A 306 -16.12 1.40 34.22
C HIS A 306 -16.87 1.18 32.90
N ALA A 307 -17.31 -0.05 32.61
CA ALA A 307 -18.10 -0.35 31.41
C ALA A 307 -19.45 0.43 31.41
N ARG A 308 -20.13 0.49 32.56
CA ARG A 308 -21.38 1.25 32.73
C ARG A 308 -21.14 2.74 32.49
N MET A 309 -20.15 3.34 33.15
CA MET A 309 -19.80 4.76 32.98
C MET A 309 -19.49 5.09 31.50
N ARG A 310 -18.74 4.23 30.83
CA ARG A 310 -18.43 4.39 29.40
C ARG A 310 -19.68 4.29 28.52
N GLY A 311 -20.58 3.35 28.82
CA GLY A 311 -21.85 3.19 28.11
C GLY A 311 -22.79 4.39 28.30
N GLU A 312 -22.90 4.91 29.52
CA GLU A 312 -23.68 6.13 29.80
C GLU A 312 -23.09 7.37 29.09
N ALA A 313 -21.77 7.51 29.07
CA ALA A 313 -21.07 8.55 28.33
C ALA A 313 -21.32 8.44 26.81
N MET A 314 -21.36 7.22 26.27
CA MET A 314 -21.67 6.95 24.87
C MET A 314 -23.12 7.34 24.53
N ILE A 315 -24.10 6.99 25.39
CA ILE A 315 -25.49 7.43 25.26
C ILE A 315 -25.58 8.97 25.30
N ALA A 316 -24.93 9.59 26.27
CA ALA A 316 -24.94 11.06 26.40
C ALA A 316 -24.35 11.75 25.17
N SER A 317 -23.32 11.21 24.57
CA SER A 317 -22.72 11.76 23.34
C SER A 317 -23.68 11.69 22.15
N VAL A 318 -24.48 10.63 22.05
CA VAL A 318 -25.43 10.42 20.95
C VAL A 318 -26.74 11.17 21.20
N ALA A 319 -27.34 11.02 22.41
CA ALA A 319 -28.68 11.53 22.72
C ALA A 319 -28.71 12.93 23.36
N GLY A 320 -27.56 13.45 23.80
CA GLY A 320 -27.48 14.68 24.61
C GLY A 320 -27.85 15.96 23.88
N LEU A 321 -27.73 16.03 22.56
CA LEU A 321 -28.04 17.22 21.76
C LEU A 321 -28.78 16.84 20.48
N PRO A 322 -29.71 17.68 20.00
CA PRO A 322 -30.39 17.45 18.74
C PRO A 322 -29.43 17.44 17.55
N TYR A 323 -29.79 16.69 16.52
CA TYR A 323 -29.14 16.69 15.21
C TYR A 323 -29.89 17.65 14.29
N VAL A 324 -29.16 18.46 13.52
CA VAL A 324 -29.77 19.37 12.54
C VAL A 324 -29.71 18.69 11.18
N ILE A 325 -30.86 18.24 10.68
CA ILE A 325 -31.01 17.62 9.37
C ILE A 325 -31.85 18.52 8.50
N GLY A 326 -31.23 19.13 7.49
CA GLY A 326 -31.85 20.23 6.73
C GLY A 326 -32.26 21.39 7.64
N SER A 327 -33.56 21.67 7.78
CA SER A 327 -34.11 22.73 8.66
C SER A 327 -34.70 22.17 9.97
N HIS A 328 -34.60 20.88 10.24
CA HIS A 328 -35.29 20.24 11.35
C HIS A 328 -34.29 19.78 12.42
N GLY A 329 -34.62 20.01 13.69
CA GLY A 329 -33.96 19.45 14.85
C GLY A 329 -34.50 18.04 15.16
N VAL A 330 -33.67 17.02 15.10
CA VAL A 330 -34.04 15.62 15.39
C VAL A 330 -33.38 15.20 16.69
N LEU A 331 -34.20 14.71 17.64
CA LEU A 331 -33.72 14.04 18.84
C LEU A 331 -33.83 12.52 18.64
N ILE A 332 -32.75 11.81 18.96
CA ILE A 332 -32.67 10.35 18.88
C ILE A 332 -32.19 9.81 20.22
N GLY A 333 -32.77 8.71 20.68
CA GLY A 333 -32.28 7.98 21.85
C GLY A 333 -31.23 6.94 21.46
N ALA A 334 -30.56 6.39 22.46
CA ALA A 334 -29.65 5.27 22.26
C ALA A 334 -29.68 4.33 23.46
N SER A 335 -29.72 3.02 23.23
CA SER A 335 -29.59 1.99 24.24
C SER A 335 -28.24 1.30 24.10
N VAL A 336 -27.62 0.92 25.20
CA VAL A 336 -26.29 0.28 25.21
C VAL A 336 -26.30 -0.99 26.04
N GLY A 337 -25.79 -2.07 25.45
CA GLY A 337 -25.39 -3.27 26.17
C GLY A 337 -23.87 -3.29 26.35
N ALA A 338 -23.41 -3.56 27.54
CA ALA A 338 -21.99 -3.62 27.87
C ALA A 338 -21.59 -5.03 28.34
N ALA A 339 -20.41 -5.47 27.92
CA ALA A 339 -19.82 -6.72 28.40
C ALA A 339 -18.32 -6.57 28.64
N LEU A 340 -17.76 -7.36 29.56
CA LEU A 340 -16.32 -7.44 29.81
C LEU A 340 -15.78 -8.78 29.31
N GLN A 341 -14.58 -8.76 28.78
CA GLN A 341 -13.90 -9.96 28.31
C GLN A 341 -13.59 -10.89 29.49
N ARG A 342 -14.02 -12.14 29.38
CA ARG A 342 -13.68 -13.21 30.32
C ARG A 342 -12.29 -13.75 30.06
N ALA A 343 -11.68 -14.33 31.06
CA ALA A 343 -10.41 -15.01 30.93
C ALA A 343 -10.52 -16.14 29.88
N GLY A 344 -9.74 -16.06 28.80
CA GLY A 344 -9.79 -17.02 27.69
C GLY A 344 -10.93 -16.83 26.69
N GLY A 345 -11.82 -15.84 26.86
CA GLY A 345 -12.92 -15.54 25.94
C GLY A 345 -12.44 -14.77 24.70
N GLY A 346 -12.94 -15.18 23.53
CA GLY A 346 -12.70 -14.47 22.24
C GLY A 346 -13.60 -13.24 22.08
N LEU A 347 -13.31 -12.45 21.03
CA LEU A 347 -14.09 -11.27 20.65
C LEU A 347 -15.57 -11.60 20.38
N GLU A 348 -15.84 -12.73 19.74
CA GLU A 348 -17.22 -13.16 19.42
C GLU A 348 -18.07 -13.33 20.67
N GLY A 349 -17.57 -14.03 21.68
CA GLY A 349 -18.29 -14.20 22.97
C GLY A 349 -18.52 -12.87 23.69
N LEU A 350 -17.57 -11.94 23.57
CA LEU A 350 -17.70 -10.59 24.13
C LEU A 350 -18.83 -9.79 23.44
N ILE A 351 -18.91 -9.87 22.11
CA ILE A 351 -19.97 -9.21 21.33
C ILE A 351 -21.34 -9.82 21.64
N VAL A 352 -21.46 -11.15 21.71
CA VAL A 352 -22.72 -11.83 22.05
C VAL A 352 -23.22 -11.40 23.42
N ALA A 353 -22.34 -11.36 24.42
CA ALA A 353 -22.72 -10.94 25.77
C ALA A 353 -23.16 -9.45 25.81
N ALA A 354 -22.56 -8.60 25.02
CA ALA A 354 -22.97 -7.20 24.90
C ALA A 354 -24.32 -7.06 24.17
N ASP A 355 -24.59 -7.86 23.14
CA ASP A 355 -25.89 -7.89 22.43
C ASP A 355 -27.03 -8.34 23.32
N GLU A 356 -26.84 -9.43 24.10
CA GLU A 356 -27.80 -9.86 25.08
C GLU A 356 -28.10 -8.78 26.14
N ALA A 357 -27.08 -8.05 26.57
CA ALA A 357 -27.26 -6.93 27.49
C ALA A 357 -28.02 -5.77 26.83
N LEU A 358 -27.78 -5.50 25.55
CA LEU A 358 -28.51 -4.49 24.75
C LEU A 358 -30.00 -4.89 24.61
N TYR A 359 -30.28 -6.16 24.35
CA TYR A 359 -31.65 -6.63 24.31
C TYR A 359 -32.40 -6.39 25.63
N ARG A 360 -31.73 -6.59 26.78
CA ARG A 360 -32.29 -6.26 28.10
C ARG A 360 -32.49 -4.75 28.27
N ALA A 361 -31.56 -3.91 27.80
CA ALA A 361 -31.73 -2.46 27.84
C ALA A 361 -32.95 -1.97 27.05
N LYS A 362 -33.21 -2.56 25.88
CA LYS A 362 -34.36 -2.24 25.03
C LYS A 362 -35.70 -2.76 25.59
N SER A 363 -35.65 -3.87 26.34
CA SER A 363 -36.85 -4.51 26.92
C SER A 363 -37.36 -3.80 28.18
N SER A 364 -36.54 -2.97 28.81
CA SER A 364 -36.93 -2.12 29.93
C SER A 364 -37.23 -0.69 29.46
N ASP A 365 -36.66 0.32 30.05
CA ASP A 365 -37.01 1.73 29.79
C ASP A 365 -36.30 2.38 28.60
N ARG A 366 -35.55 1.65 27.78
CA ARG A 366 -34.65 2.21 26.69
C ARG A 366 -33.76 3.36 27.20
N CYS A 367 -32.96 3.95 26.32
CA CYS A 367 -32.06 5.05 26.65
C CYS A 367 -31.20 4.78 27.90
N GLN A 368 -30.77 3.56 28.13
CA GLN A 368 -29.96 3.14 29.27
C GLN A 368 -28.83 2.20 28.89
N CYS A 369 -27.85 2.07 29.80
CA CYS A 369 -26.76 1.11 29.69
C CYS A 369 -26.99 -0.07 30.65
N VAL A 370 -27.04 -1.27 30.09
CA VAL A 370 -27.10 -2.53 30.85
C VAL A 370 -25.78 -3.27 30.72
N VAL A 371 -25.17 -3.68 31.83
CA VAL A 371 -23.94 -4.47 31.82
C VAL A 371 -24.28 -5.95 31.97
N ALA A 372 -23.70 -6.78 31.10
CA ALA A 372 -23.87 -8.24 31.14
C ALA A 372 -23.50 -8.80 32.51
N GLU A 373 -24.29 -9.73 33.02
CA GLU A 373 -24.00 -10.45 34.25
C GLU A 373 -22.95 -11.52 34.01
N ASP A 374 -22.07 -11.75 35.01
CA ASP A 374 -21.14 -12.87 34.97
C ASP A 374 -21.93 -14.16 35.30
N HIS A 375 -22.50 -14.79 34.31
CA HIS A 375 -23.00 -16.14 34.49
C HIS A 375 -21.83 -17.11 34.27
N ASP A 376 -21.39 -17.75 35.34
CA ASP A 376 -20.53 -18.94 35.34
C ASP A 376 -21.33 -20.20 34.93
N ASP A 377 -22.09 -20.17 33.86
CA ASP A 377 -22.82 -21.35 33.42
C ASP A 377 -22.41 -21.77 32.01
N GLU A 378 -21.85 -22.99 31.96
CA GLU A 378 -21.59 -23.79 30.77
C GLU A 378 -22.93 -24.12 30.05
N SER A 379 -23.48 -23.19 29.32
CA SER A 379 -24.48 -23.54 28.31
C SER A 379 -24.06 -23.04 26.95
N THR A 380 -23.12 -23.80 26.41
CA THR A 380 -22.91 -23.94 24.97
C THR A 380 -24.22 -24.32 24.32
N LEU A 381 -24.70 -23.51 23.43
CA LEU A 381 -25.51 -23.86 22.25
C LEU A 381 -26.26 -22.61 21.82
N TRP A 382 -25.74 -21.97 20.79
CA TRP A 382 -26.41 -21.22 19.74
C TRP A 382 -25.42 -20.35 19.00
N LEU A 383 -24.80 -20.95 17.98
CA LEU A 383 -24.24 -20.21 16.83
C LEU A 383 -24.17 -21.20 15.66
N PRO A 384 -24.76 -20.89 14.53
CA PRO A 384 -23.92 -20.49 13.39
C PRO A 384 -24.47 -19.38 12.45
N GLU A 385 -25.56 -18.68 12.79
CA GLU A 385 -26.23 -17.82 11.79
C GLU A 385 -25.74 -16.36 11.71
N LEU A 386 -24.98 -15.86 12.69
CA LEU A 386 -24.49 -14.47 12.69
C LEU A 386 -23.22 -14.24 11.89
N LEU A 387 -22.53 -15.29 11.44
CA LEU A 387 -21.27 -15.19 10.68
C LEU A 387 -21.40 -15.53 9.20
N GLU A 388 -22.53 -16.05 8.74
CA GLU A 388 -22.77 -16.25 7.31
C GLU A 388 -23.34 -14.98 6.67
N ALA A 389 -22.50 -14.31 5.87
CA ALA A 389 -22.97 -13.30 4.93
C ALA A 389 -24.12 -13.90 4.08
N PRO A 390 -25.20 -13.15 3.76
CA PRO A 390 -26.19 -13.62 2.83
C PRO A 390 -25.51 -13.85 1.48
N THR A 391 -25.28 -15.12 1.18
CA THR A 391 -24.81 -15.58 -0.13
C THR A 391 -25.83 -15.11 -1.16
N ILE A 392 -25.38 -14.28 -2.11
CA ILE A 392 -26.08 -13.89 -3.34
C ILE A 392 -26.22 -15.14 -4.25
N ALA A 393 -26.86 -16.17 -3.75
CA ALA A 393 -27.07 -17.44 -4.48
C ALA A 393 -28.50 -18.00 -4.36
N ARG A 394 -29.50 -17.19 -4.03
CA ARG A 394 -30.90 -17.64 -4.01
C ARG A 394 -31.86 -16.84 -4.91
N ALA A 395 -31.38 -15.99 -5.79
CA ALA A 395 -32.23 -15.28 -6.77
C ALA A 395 -32.22 -15.86 -8.18
N ALA A 396 -31.55 -17.00 -8.43
CA ALA A 396 -31.49 -17.61 -9.78
C ALA A 396 -32.24 -18.97 -9.90
N ALA A 397 -33.11 -19.31 -8.94
CA ALA A 397 -33.85 -20.58 -8.99
C ALA A 397 -35.38 -20.43 -8.80
N LYS A 398 -35.94 -19.30 -9.18
CA LYS A 398 -37.39 -19.15 -9.39
C LYS A 398 -37.63 -18.08 -10.46
N GLY A 399 -37.58 -18.48 -11.72
CA GLY A 399 -37.97 -17.70 -12.86
C GLY A 399 -37.71 -18.53 -14.11
#